data_2b1f4dfe32d789626bbc7f409ea8faa6
#
_entry.id   2b1f4dfe32d789626bbc7f409ea8faa6
#
_cell.length_a   1.000
_cell.length_b   1.000
_cell.length_c   1.000
_cell.angle_alpha   90.00
_cell.angle_beta   90.00
_cell.angle_gamma   90.00
#
_symmetry.space_group_name_H-M   'P 1'
#
loop_
_entity.id
_entity.type
_entity.pdbx_description
1 polymer ?
#
loop_
_entity_poly.entity_id
_entity_poly.type
_entity_poly.pdbx_seq_one_letter_code
_entity_poly.pdbx_strand_id
1 'polypeptide(L)'
;LFVGTSLRSFAVGLPASGYVLEGNGDGTFTDVTDQWAPQLLESGMMTDALWADLTGDGQKELVVVGEWMPVRVFANTGNRLEEITDELGLSGTHGWWNAVAAGDVNGDGRTDLIGGNHGRNSIFRASDDRPVRMWAGDIAGNGMTQQVLSYPKDGVDYPVALRHDMIAEIPSLAGRYPDYASYAG
;
A
#
# COMPACT_ATOMS: atom_id res chain seq x y z
N LEU A 1 15.84 -11.99 -6.25
CA LEU A 1 14.84 -12.15 -5.21
C LEU A 1 14.28 -10.79 -4.83
N PHE A 2 12.98 -10.70 -4.63
CA PHE A 2 12.31 -9.53 -4.03
C PHE A 2 11.83 -9.87 -2.62
N VAL A 3 11.96 -8.92 -1.70
CA VAL A 3 11.46 -9.00 -0.33
C VAL A 3 10.67 -7.72 -0.03
N GLY A 4 9.35 -7.84 0.07
CA GLY A 4 8.48 -6.73 0.49
C GLY A 4 8.29 -6.71 1.99
N THR A 5 8.13 -5.51 2.56
CA THR A 5 7.75 -5.34 3.96
C THR A 5 6.43 -4.58 4.07
N SER A 6 5.57 -5.00 5.00
CA SER A 6 4.26 -4.37 5.22
C SER A 6 4.27 -3.39 6.39
N LEU A 7 5.28 -3.46 7.24
CA LEU A 7 5.34 -2.69 8.48
C LEU A 7 6.73 -2.07 8.66
N ARG A 8 6.75 -0.82 9.08
CA ARG A 8 7.92 -0.17 9.63
C ARG A 8 7.88 -0.32 11.15
N SER A 9 8.94 -0.82 11.76
CA SER A 9 9.00 -1.03 13.22
C SER A 9 8.66 0.26 13.98
N PHE A 10 7.73 0.15 14.92
CA PHE A 10 7.21 1.26 15.74
C PHE A 10 6.53 2.40 14.97
N ALA A 11 6.25 2.21 13.68
CA ALA A 11 5.66 3.23 12.80
C ALA A 11 4.61 2.61 11.86
N VAL A 12 3.66 1.87 12.42
CA VAL A 12 2.57 1.23 11.67
C VAL A 12 1.76 2.29 10.92
N GLY A 13 1.49 2.06 9.63
CA GLY A 13 0.80 2.99 8.75
C GLY A 13 1.71 3.94 7.97
N LEU A 14 3.00 4.00 8.30
CA LEU A 14 3.97 4.67 7.45
C LEU A 14 4.50 3.71 6.37
N PRO A 15 4.88 4.23 5.20
CA PRO A 15 5.44 3.42 4.13
C PRO A 15 6.66 2.61 4.58
N ALA A 16 6.66 1.34 4.23
CA ALA A 16 7.77 0.42 4.42
C ALA A 16 8.52 0.22 3.09
N SER A 17 9.66 -0.46 3.11
CA SER A 17 10.51 -0.65 1.94
C SER A 17 10.38 -2.05 1.34
N GLY A 18 10.56 -2.13 0.03
CA GLY A 18 10.85 -3.38 -0.66
C GLY A 18 12.35 -3.47 -0.97
N TYR A 19 12.87 -4.67 -1.02
CA TYR A 19 14.29 -4.94 -1.25
C TYR A 19 14.48 -5.87 -2.43
N VAL A 20 15.44 -5.53 -3.30
CA VAL A 20 15.87 -6.37 -4.42
C VAL A 20 17.23 -6.97 -4.07
N LEU A 21 17.28 -8.28 -4.04
CA LEU A 21 18.46 -9.04 -3.69
C LEU A 21 18.97 -9.81 -4.90
N GLU A 22 20.20 -9.53 -5.33
CA GLU A 22 20.91 -10.28 -6.36
C GLU A 22 21.56 -11.54 -5.76
N GLY A 23 21.37 -12.68 -6.41
CA GLY A 23 21.98 -13.95 -5.98
C GLY A 23 23.42 -14.07 -6.50
N ASN A 24 24.35 -14.37 -5.60
CA ASN A 24 25.80 -14.48 -5.94
C ASN A 24 26.19 -15.85 -6.52
N GLY A 25 25.24 -16.80 -6.61
CA GLY A 25 25.48 -18.15 -7.14
C GLY A 25 26.08 -19.14 -6.13
N ASP A 26 26.47 -18.69 -4.95
CA ASP A 26 27.02 -19.49 -3.85
C ASP A 26 26.01 -19.69 -2.69
N GLY A 27 24.77 -19.27 -2.88
CA GLY A 27 23.70 -19.30 -1.86
C GLY A 27 23.61 -18.02 -1.03
N THR A 28 24.46 -17.04 -1.28
CA THR A 28 24.38 -15.71 -0.66
C THR A 28 23.71 -14.70 -1.57
N PHE A 29 23.34 -13.54 -1.01
CA PHE A 29 22.66 -12.46 -1.72
C PHE A 29 23.34 -11.12 -1.43
N THR A 30 23.30 -10.24 -2.41
CA THR A 30 23.71 -8.84 -2.29
C THR A 30 22.49 -7.96 -2.43
N ASP A 31 22.28 -7.01 -1.50
CA ASP A 31 21.24 -5.99 -1.63
C ASP A 31 21.66 -4.98 -2.70
N VAL A 32 20.86 -4.90 -3.75
CA VAL A 32 21.08 -4.00 -4.90
C VAL A 32 19.95 -2.97 -5.03
N THR A 33 19.11 -2.83 -4.00
CA THR A 33 17.90 -1.98 -4.04
C THR A 33 18.21 -0.55 -4.41
N ASP A 34 19.20 0.07 -3.78
CA ASP A 34 19.59 1.47 -4.04
C ASP A 34 20.00 1.71 -5.51
N GLN A 35 20.55 0.69 -6.15
CA GLN A 35 21.06 0.79 -7.52
C GLN A 35 19.99 0.42 -8.55
N TRP A 36 19.20 -0.62 -8.28
CA TRP A 36 18.28 -1.21 -9.25
C TRP A 36 16.85 -0.71 -9.11
N ALA A 37 16.42 -0.39 -7.89
CA ALA A 37 15.02 -0.09 -7.59
C ALA A 37 14.83 0.87 -6.40
N PRO A 38 15.51 2.06 -6.39
CA PRO A 38 15.42 2.99 -5.25
C PRO A 38 13.97 3.45 -4.97
N GLN A 39 13.08 3.41 -5.96
CA GLN A 39 11.66 3.72 -5.82
C GLN A 39 10.86 2.69 -5.01
N LEU A 40 11.45 1.57 -4.62
CA LEU A 40 10.86 0.59 -3.70
C LEU A 40 11.13 0.92 -2.22
N LEU A 41 12.05 1.86 -1.94
CA LEU A 41 12.31 2.32 -0.59
C LEU A 41 11.19 3.24 -0.10
N GLU A 42 10.72 2.99 1.12
CA GLU A 42 9.62 3.74 1.75
C GLU A 42 8.39 3.95 0.82
N SER A 43 8.04 2.94 0.05
CA SER A 43 7.11 3.05 -1.06
C SER A 43 5.68 2.56 -0.78
N GLY A 44 5.45 1.87 0.34
CA GLY A 44 4.12 1.38 0.72
C GLY A 44 4.14 0.26 1.74
N MET A 45 2.97 -0.23 2.09
CA MET A 45 2.76 -1.38 2.99
C MET A 45 2.51 -2.63 2.13
N MET A 46 3.59 -3.25 1.67
CA MET A 46 3.53 -4.36 0.72
C MET A 46 3.05 -5.63 1.39
N THR A 47 2.07 -6.30 0.79
CA THR A 47 1.47 -7.54 1.30
C THR A 47 1.81 -8.74 0.45
N ASP A 48 1.94 -8.54 -0.86
CA ASP A 48 2.28 -9.62 -1.79
C ASP A 48 3.00 -9.09 -3.03
N ALA A 49 3.74 -9.97 -3.71
CA ALA A 49 4.40 -9.66 -4.96
C ALA A 49 4.65 -10.92 -5.80
N LEU A 50 4.74 -10.74 -7.11
CA LEU A 50 5.09 -11.81 -8.03
C LEU A 50 5.94 -11.30 -9.21
N TRP A 51 6.53 -12.24 -9.92
CA TRP A 51 7.22 -12.01 -11.18
C TRP A 51 6.43 -12.67 -12.32
N ALA A 52 5.95 -11.89 -13.28
CA ALA A 52 5.21 -12.37 -14.45
C ALA A 52 5.56 -11.54 -15.69
N ASP A 53 5.55 -12.19 -16.85
CA ASP A 53 5.64 -11.51 -18.14
C ASP A 53 4.27 -10.93 -18.49
N LEU A 54 4.09 -9.63 -18.26
CA LEU A 54 2.85 -8.90 -18.52
C LEU A 54 2.88 -8.19 -19.88
N THR A 55 4.06 -7.86 -20.36
CA THR A 55 4.25 -7.11 -21.61
C THR A 55 4.34 -8.04 -22.82
N GLY A 56 4.63 -9.34 -22.60
CA GLY A 56 4.78 -10.35 -23.64
C GLY A 56 6.12 -10.29 -24.35
N ASP A 57 7.13 -9.67 -23.73
CA ASP A 57 8.50 -9.54 -24.27
C ASP A 57 9.42 -10.69 -23.86
N GLY A 58 8.92 -11.63 -23.02
CA GLY A 58 9.66 -12.77 -22.48
C GLY A 58 10.48 -12.46 -21.23
N GLN A 59 10.49 -11.21 -20.76
CA GLN A 59 11.05 -10.84 -19.47
C GLN A 59 9.93 -10.74 -18.43
N LYS A 60 10.27 -10.91 -17.16
CA LYS A 60 9.26 -10.83 -16.10
C LYS A 60 9.33 -9.48 -15.41
N GLU A 61 8.21 -8.81 -15.36
CA GLU A 61 7.98 -7.65 -14.53
C GLU A 61 7.80 -8.08 -13.07
N LEU A 62 8.24 -7.22 -12.15
CA LEU A 62 7.88 -7.31 -10.75
C LEU A 62 6.54 -6.61 -10.54
N VAL A 63 5.55 -7.34 -10.05
CA VAL A 63 4.26 -6.80 -9.60
C VAL A 63 4.26 -6.75 -8.09
N VAL A 64 3.91 -5.62 -7.51
CA VAL A 64 3.82 -5.41 -6.05
C VAL A 64 2.44 -4.87 -5.70
N VAL A 65 1.82 -5.47 -4.70
CA VAL A 65 0.55 -5.02 -4.14
C VAL A 65 0.67 -4.82 -2.64
N GLY A 66 -0.21 -3.99 -2.09
CA GLY A 66 -0.20 -3.74 -0.65
C GLY A 66 -1.38 -2.90 -0.18
N GLU A 67 -1.40 -2.63 1.11
CA GLU A 67 -2.42 -1.81 1.74
C GLU A 67 -2.18 -0.34 1.44
N TRP A 68 -3.25 0.40 1.12
CA TRP A 68 -3.26 1.85 0.88
C TRP A 68 -2.38 2.30 -0.29
N MET A 69 -2.09 1.42 -1.23
CA MET A 69 -1.28 1.70 -2.40
C MET A 69 -1.92 1.14 -3.68
N PRO A 70 -1.55 1.66 -4.87
CA PRO A 70 -1.95 1.05 -6.14
C PRO A 70 -1.22 -0.28 -6.36
N VAL A 71 -1.69 -1.06 -7.32
CA VAL A 71 -0.90 -2.13 -7.91
C VAL A 71 0.27 -1.48 -8.64
N ARG A 72 1.50 -1.81 -8.26
CA ARG A 72 2.72 -1.26 -8.89
C ARG A 72 3.40 -2.32 -9.74
N VAL A 73 3.86 -1.92 -10.90
CA VAL A 73 4.54 -2.81 -11.85
C VAL A 73 5.88 -2.19 -12.27
N PHE A 74 6.91 -3.02 -12.25
CA PHE A 74 8.28 -2.62 -12.57
C PHE A 74 8.84 -3.51 -13.67
N ALA A 75 9.17 -2.93 -14.82
CA ALA A 75 9.87 -3.60 -15.90
C ALA A 75 11.31 -3.93 -15.49
N ASN A 76 11.75 -5.14 -15.82
CA ASN A 76 13.09 -5.60 -15.55
C ASN A 76 13.98 -5.38 -16.77
N THR A 77 14.92 -4.45 -16.69
CA THR A 77 15.88 -4.15 -17.77
C THR A 77 17.21 -4.90 -17.62
N GLY A 78 17.26 -5.90 -16.74
CA GLY A 78 18.43 -6.75 -16.47
C GLY A 78 19.26 -6.32 -15.26
N ASN A 79 19.44 -5.03 -15.04
CA ASN A 79 20.15 -4.46 -13.90
C ASN A 79 19.42 -3.26 -13.26
N ARG A 80 18.17 -3.05 -13.61
CA ARG A 80 17.32 -2.00 -13.08
C ARG A 80 15.86 -2.43 -13.17
N LEU A 81 15.05 -1.97 -12.22
CA LEU A 81 13.61 -2.04 -12.27
C LEU A 81 13.07 -0.64 -12.57
N GLU A 82 12.35 -0.48 -13.68
CA GLU A 82 11.74 0.78 -14.09
C GLU A 82 10.24 0.69 -13.89
N GLU A 83 9.66 1.65 -13.17
CA GLU A 83 8.23 1.62 -12.91
C GLU A 83 7.43 1.94 -14.16
N ILE A 84 6.52 1.05 -14.55
CA ILE A 84 5.63 1.14 -15.70
C ILE A 84 4.14 1.11 -15.31
N THR A 85 3.84 1.40 -14.05
CA THR A 85 2.47 1.38 -13.49
C THR A 85 1.52 2.28 -14.28
N ASP A 86 1.94 3.50 -14.60
CA ASP A 86 1.14 4.48 -15.37
C ASP A 86 0.90 4.01 -16.80
N GLU A 87 1.90 3.45 -17.45
CA GLU A 87 1.86 2.94 -18.82
C GLU A 87 0.86 1.78 -18.96
N LEU A 88 0.72 0.99 -17.92
CA LEU A 88 -0.26 -0.10 -17.85
C LEU A 88 -1.65 0.36 -17.35
N GLY A 89 -1.82 1.65 -17.03
CA GLY A 89 -3.09 2.21 -16.56
C GLY A 89 -3.49 1.79 -15.15
N LEU A 90 -2.53 1.41 -14.31
CA LEU A 90 -2.78 0.87 -12.97
C LEU A 90 -2.67 1.90 -11.83
N SER A 91 -2.27 3.15 -12.10
CA SER A 91 -2.08 4.20 -11.09
C SER A 91 -3.33 4.51 -10.28
N GLY A 92 -4.52 4.35 -10.87
CA GLY A 92 -5.81 4.56 -10.20
C GLY A 92 -6.29 3.38 -9.34
N THR A 93 -5.51 2.32 -9.20
CA THR A 93 -5.94 1.08 -8.54
C THR A 93 -5.71 1.07 -7.02
N HIS A 94 -5.68 2.23 -6.37
CA HIS A 94 -5.51 2.31 -4.92
C HIS A 94 -6.51 1.42 -4.19
N GLY A 95 -6.01 0.62 -3.24
CA GLY A 95 -6.83 -0.33 -2.53
C GLY A 95 -6.16 -0.89 -1.28
N TRP A 96 -6.87 -1.80 -0.67
CA TRP A 96 -6.36 -2.62 0.42
C TRP A 96 -6.14 -4.02 -0.12
N TRP A 97 -5.03 -4.16 -0.84
CA TRP A 97 -4.68 -5.40 -1.51
C TRP A 97 -4.02 -6.37 -0.53
N ASN A 98 -4.37 -7.65 -0.63
CA ASN A 98 -3.85 -8.70 0.25
C ASN A 98 -3.05 -9.76 -0.51
N ALA A 99 -3.37 -9.96 -1.79
CA ALA A 99 -2.73 -10.97 -2.61
C ALA A 99 -2.79 -10.60 -4.09
N VAL A 100 -1.85 -11.12 -4.87
CA VAL A 100 -1.83 -11.02 -6.33
C VAL A 100 -1.44 -12.36 -6.95
N ALA A 101 -2.08 -12.70 -8.07
CA ALA A 101 -1.74 -13.84 -8.92
C ALA A 101 -1.70 -13.41 -10.38
N ALA A 102 -1.01 -14.17 -11.22
CA ALA A 102 -0.94 -13.92 -12.65
C ALA A 102 -1.27 -15.18 -13.44
N GLY A 103 -1.96 -15.02 -14.57
CA GLY A 103 -2.32 -16.10 -15.48
C GLY A 103 -3.26 -15.64 -16.57
N ASP A 104 -3.33 -16.35 -17.67
CA ASP A 104 -4.30 -16.10 -18.75
C ASP A 104 -5.67 -16.66 -18.33
N VAL A 105 -6.54 -15.79 -17.83
CA VAL A 105 -7.87 -16.19 -17.33
C VAL A 105 -8.97 -16.12 -18.37
N ASN A 106 -8.73 -15.43 -19.48
CA ASN A 106 -9.71 -15.25 -20.57
C ASN A 106 -9.38 -16.08 -21.81
N GLY A 107 -8.19 -16.69 -21.90
CA GLY A 107 -7.74 -17.55 -22.99
C GLY A 107 -7.25 -16.79 -24.22
N ASP A 108 -6.82 -15.52 -24.05
CA ASP A 108 -6.32 -14.69 -25.15
C ASP A 108 -4.82 -14.80 -25.40
N GLY A 109 -4.12 -15.60 -24.59
CA GLY A 109 -2.69 -15.85 -24.66
C GLY A 109 -1.83 -14.77 -23.99
N ARG A 110 -2.43 -13.82 -23.26
CA ARG A 110 -1.76 -12.78 -22.51
C ARG A 110 -1.88 -13.06 -21.01
N THR A 111 -0.92 -12.56 -20.26
CA THR A 111 -0.97 -12.69 -18.80
C THR A 111 -1.88 -11.62 -18.19
N ASP A 112 -2.93 -12.07 -17.50
CA ASP A 112 -3.80 -11.21 -16.70
C ASP A 112 -3.32 -11.15 -15.24
N LEU A 113 -3.68 -10.08 -14.53
CA LEU A 113 -3.47 -9.95 -13.09
C LEU A 113 -4.79 -10.18 -12.33
N ILE A 114 -4.72 -10.98 -11.28
CA ILE A 114 -5.82 -11.27 -10.38
C ILE A 114 -5.45 -10.77 -9.01
N GLY A 115 -6.14 -9.72 -8.52
CA GLY A 115 -5.87 -9.10 -7.23
C GLY A 115 -6.95 -9.40 -6.19
N GLY A 116 -6.53 -9.83 -4.99
CA GLY A 116 -7.39 -9.97 -3.81
C GLY A 116 -7.40 -8.67 -3.01
N ASN A 117 -8.51 -7.92 -3.05
CA ASN A 117 -8.70 -6.67 -2.31
C ASN A 117 -9.64 -6.89 -1.13
N HIS A 118 -9.49 -6.12 -0.05
CA HIS A 118 -10.42 -6.10 1.10
C HIS A 118 -11.86 -5.82 0.64
N GLY A 119 -12.03 -4.98 -0.37
CA GLY A 119 -13.27 -4.76 -1.10
C GLY A 119 -14.42 -4.26 -0.23
N ARG A 120 -15.66 -4.53 -0.69
CA ARG A 120 -16.89 -4.05 -0.07
C ARG A 120 -17.46 -4.98 1.00
N ASN A 121 -16.81 -6.09 1.30
CA ASN A 121 -17.26 -7.04 2.32
C ASN A 121 -16.81 -6.63 3.73
N SER A 122 -16.93 -5.36 4.02
CA SER A 122 -16.55 -4.73 5.29
C SER A 122 -17.47 -3.55 5.62
N ILE A 123 -17.19 -2.85 6.72
CA ILE A 123 -17.89 -1.60 7.08
C ILE A 123 -17.55 -0.45 6.12
N PHE A 124 -16.41 -0.53 5.44
CA PHE A 124 -15.97 0.49 4.49
C PHE A 124 -16.74 0.41 3.18
N ARG A 125 -17.09 1.56 2.63
CA ARG A 125 -17.83 1.72 1.36
C ARG A 125 -17.13 2.77 0.51
N ALA A 126 -15.86 2.50 0.18
CA ALA A 126 -15.07 3.40 -0.65
C ALA A 126 -15.56 3.44 -2.10
N SER A 127 -15.43 4.60 -2.72
CA SER A 127 -15.61 4.85 -4.15
C SER A 127 -14.66 6.01 -4.53
N ASP A 128 -14.52 6.30 -5.83
CA ASP A 128 -13.60 7.35 -6.29
C ASP A 128 -13.94 8.73 -5.73
N ASP A 129 -15.23 9.04 -5.60
CA ASP A 129 -15.75 10.28 -5.02
C ASP A 129 -15.86 10.24 -3.48
N ARG A 130 -15.73 9.07 -2.88
CA ARG A 130 -15.80 8.86 -1.43
C ARG A 130 -14.75 7.86 -0.96
N PRO A 131 -13.46 8.16 -1.11
CA PRO A 131 -12.39 7.26 -0.70
C PRO A 131 -12.34 7.15 0.83
N VAL A 132 -12.05 5.97 1.35
CA VAL A 132 -11.58 5.84 2.73
C VAL A 132 -10.12 6.28 2.77
N ARG A 133 -9.75 7.09 3.76
CA ARG A 133 -8.40 7.62 3.93
C ARG A 133 -7.78 7.14 5.22
N MET A 134 -6.47 6.95 5.20
CA MET A 134 -5.67 6.71 6.40
C MET A 134 -4.71 7.88 6.60
N TRP A 135 -4.74 8.42 7.81
CA TRP A 135 -3.82 9.44 8.29
C TRP A 135 -2.87 8.78 9.27
N ALA A 136 -1.59 8.80 9.00
CA ALA A 136 -0.59 8.19 9.86
C ALA A 136 0.54 9.17 10.18
N GLY A 137 0.97 9.21 11.43
CA GLY A 137 2.03 10.09 11.90
C GLY A 137 2.00 10.25 13.42
N ASP A 138 2.92 11.03 13.95
CA ASP A 138 2.91 11.43 15.37
C ASP A 138 1.87 12.55 15.60
N ILE A 139 0.59 12.15 15.57
CA ILE A 139 -0.54 13.08 15.69
C ILE A 139 -0.70 13.56 17.13
N ALA A 140 -0.33 12.72 18.10
CA ALA A 140 -0.39 13.05 19.53
C ALA A 140 0.81 13.86 20.03
N GLY A 141 1.88 13.99 19.25
CA GLY A 141 3.12 14.66 19.67
C GLY A 141 3.90 13.91 20.75
N ASN A 142 3.78 12.60 20.79
CA ASN A 142 4.37 11.73 21.80
C ASN A 142 5.52 10.85 21.31
N GLY A 143 5.95 11.03 20.05
CA GLY A 143 6.99 10.25 19.39
C GLY A 143 6.52 8.88 18.87
N MET A 144 5.22 8.57 18.97
CA MET A 144 4.63 7.34 18.45
C MET A 144 3.74 7.63 17.25
N THR A 145 3.67 6.71 16.30
CA THR A 145 2.77 6.85 15.14
C THR A 145 1.36 6.40 15.52
N GLN A 146 0.39 7.29 15.33
CA GLN A 146 -1.03 6.98 15.39
C GLN A 146 -1.58 6.81 13.98
N GLN A 147 -2.65 6.04 13.84
CA GLN A 147 -3.41 5.84 12.62
C GLN A 147 -4.85 6.29 12.80
N VAL A 148 -5.33 7.14 11.94
CA VAL A 148 -6.73 7.59 11.92
C VAL A 148 -7.32 7.28 10.56
N LEU A 149 -8.32 6.39 10.53
CA LEU A 149 -9.11 6.14 9.34
C LEU A 149 -10.26 7.14 9.28
N SER A 150 -10.50 7.68 8.10
CA SER A 150 -11.58 8.63 7.86
C SER A 150 -12.31 8.35 6.55
N TYR A 151 -13.52 8.87 6.44
CA TYR A 151 -14.28 8.93 5.20
C TYR A 151 -14.81 10.35 4.98
N PRO A 152 -14.86 10.83 3.73
CA PRO A 152 -15.39 12.15 3.43
C PRO A 152 -16.91 12.17 3.49
N LYS A 153 -17.45 13.21 4.12
CA LYS A 153 -18.86 13.54 4.13
C LYS A 153 -19.01 15.06 4.05
N ASP A 154 -19.74 15.56 3.08
CA ASP A 154 -20.00 16.99 2.87
C ASP A 154 -18.71 17.85 2.81
N GLY A 155 -17.62 17.30 2.24
CA GLY A 155 -16.33 17.97 2.10
C GLY A 155 -15.45 17.96 3.36
N VAL A 156 -15.87 17.28 4.42
CA VAL A 156 -15.12 17.10 5.67
C VAL A 156 -14.78 15.63 5.87
N ASP A 157 -13.57 15.34 6.34
CA ASP A 157 -13.16 13.97 6.71
C ASP A 157 -13.58 13.65 8.14
N TYR A 158 -14.41 12.63 8.29
CA TYR A 158 -14.87 12.15 9.59
C TYR A 158 -14.12 10.88 9.98
N PRO A 159 -13.56 10.80 11.19
CA PRO A 159 -12.91 9.60 11.67
C PRO A 159 -13.90 8.44 11.80
N VAL A 160 -13.43 7.24 11.49
CA VAL A 160 -14.19 5.99 11.68
C VAL A 160 -14.24 5.60 13.15
N ALA A 161 -13.18 5.90 13.89
CA ALA A 161 -13.08 5.59 15.32
C ALA A 161 -14.03 6.45 16.15
N LEU A 162 -14.54 5.86 17.21
CA LEU A 162 -15.40 6.58 18.16
C LEU A 162 -14.58 7.57 19.00
N ARG A 163 -15.28 8.56 19.59
CA ARG A 163 -14.63 9.61 20.40
C ARG A 163 -13.72 9.05 21.48
N HIS A 164 -14.16 8.04 22.23
CA HIS A 164 -13.37 7.49 23.32
C HIS A 164 -12.10 6.79 22.84
N ASP A 165 -12.13 6.11 21.69
CA ASP A 165 -10.95 5.50 21.07
C ASP A 165 -9.97 6.57 20.61
N MET A 166 -10.49 7.63 19.94
CA MET A 166 -9.66 8.76 19.51
C MET A 166 -8.97 9.48 20.67
N ILE A 167 -9.66 9.67 21.80
CA ILE A 167 -9.07 10.30 22.99
C ILE A 167 -8.06 9.39 23.68
N ALA A 168 -8.25 8.08 23.63
CA ALA A 168 -7.26 7.13 24.18
C ALA A 168 -5.93 7.23 23.43
N GLU A 169 -5.97 7.40 22.11
CA GLU A 169 -4.79 7.53 21.26
C GLU A 169 -4.23 8.96 21.25
N ILE A 170 -5.11 9.98 21.27
CA ILE A 170 -4.77 11.39 21.15
C ILE A 170 -5.45 12.18 22.29
N PRO A 171 -4.87 12.18 23.51
CA PRO A 171 -5.52 12.75 24.69
C PRO A 171 -5.86 14.24 24.58
N SER A 172 -5.13 15.00 23.77
CA SER A 172 -5.40 16.44 23.54
C SER A 172 -6.79 16.72 22.94
N LEU A 173 -7.40 15.74 22.27
CA LEU A 173 -8.76 15.87 21.72
C LEU A 173 -9.84 16.00 22.80
N ALA A 174 -9.60 15.54 24.03
CA ALA A 174 -10.58 15.63 25.12
C ALA A 174 -11.02 17.06 25.42
N GLY A 175 -10.09 18.02 25.34
CA GLY A 175 -10.38 19.43 25.53
C GLY A 175 -11.16 20.07 24.38
N ARG A 176 -10.95 19.60 23.16
CA ARG A 176 -11.62 20.10 21.96
C ARG A 176 -13.02 19.49 21.79
N TYR A 177 -13.17 18.21 22.14
CA TYR A 177 -14.40 17.44 22.02
C TYR A 177 -14.79 16.86 23.39
N PRO A 178 -15.39 17.68 24.29
CA PRO A 178 -15.68 17.27 25.67
C PRO A 178 -16.74 16.17 25.76
N ASP A 179 -17.62 16.06 24.77
CA ASP A 179 -18.69 15.09 24.70
C ASP A 179 -18.89 14.53 23.29
N TYR A 180 -19.80 13.58 23.13
CA TYR A 180 -20.12 12.98 21.84
C TYR A 180 -20.83 13.93 20.88
N ALA A 181 -21.62 14.89 21.38
CA ALA A 181 -22.32 15.85 20.54
C ALA A 181 -21.32 16.76 19.81
N SER A 182 -20.29 17.26 20.53
CA SER A 182 -19.23 18.06 19.95
C SER A 182 -18.31 17.28 18.99
N TYR A 183 -18.24 15.96 19.14
CA TYR A 183 -17.44 15.11 18.25
C TYR A 183 -18.20 14.74 16.97
N ALA A 184 -19.52 14.67 17.01
CA ALA A 184 -20.38 14.29 15.88
C ALA A 184 -20.80 15.46 14.97
N GLY A 185 -20.61 16.68 15.42
CA GLY A 185 -20.93 17.92 14.72
C GLY A 185 -19.77 18.48 13.95
#